data_f65599bad1223e4802c8eb3c0736e1ce
#
_entry.id   f65599bad1223e4802c8eb3c0736e1ce
#
_cell.length_a   1.000
_cell.length_b   1.000
_cell.length_c   1.000
_cell.angle_alpha   90.00
_cell.angle_beta   90.00
_cell.angle_gamma   90.00
#
_symmetry.space_group_name_H-M   'P 1'
#
loop_
_entity.id
_entity.type
_entity.pdbx_description
1 polymer ?
#
loop_
_entity_poly.entity_id
_entity_poly.type
_entity_poly.pdbx_seq_one_letter_code
_entity_poly.pdbx_strand_id
1 'polypeptide(L)'
;IKSSAASDVYKRQQNGREYFFKSTEEFESMIDNSELIEYAKYVSNYYGTPKAYVEEQLEAGKNVILEIEIQGALNIKKMYPDAVLLFIMPPSAEELERRLVGRGTEDEATIKARLQRASDEAKGVENYNYIVINDKVDDCVEAIHSIVNSEKRKAVNNMSLINNIKEELKAYEKGE
;
A
#
# COMPACT_ATOMS: atom_id res chain seq x y z
N ILE A 1 -7.62 -2.17 -4.36
CA ILE A 1 -7.81 -3.48 -4.98
C ILE A 1 -6.59 -4.32 -4.67
N LYS A 2 -6.82 -5.46 -4.08
CA LYS A 2 -5.79 -6.48 -3.90
C LYS A 2 -5.86 -7.43 -5.06
N SER A 3 -4.75 -7.75 -5.65
CA SER A 3 -4.63 -8.85 -6.57
C SER A 3 -3.97 -10.01 -5.83
N SER A 4 -4.58 -11.16 -5.85
CA SER A 4 -3.93 -12.37 -5.40
C SER A 4 -4.30 -13.53 -6.29
N ALA A 5 -3.31 -14.36 -6.59
CA ALA A 5 -3.55 -15.71 -7.01
C ALA A 5 -3.76 -16.56 -5.76
N ALA A 6 -4.95 -16.58 -5.26
CA ALA A 6 -5.30 -17.51 -4.20
C ALA A 6 -6.19 -18.58 -4.80
N SER A 7 -5.75 -19.82 -4.72
CA SER A 7 -6.48 -21.00 -5.17
C SER A 7 -7.66 -21.35 -4.26
N ASP A 8 -7.96 -20.55 -3.22
CA ASP A 8 -9.08 -20.81 -2.33
C ASP A 8 -9.86 -19.54 -1.99
N VAL A 9 -11.15 -19.61 -2.30
CA VAL A 9 -12.19 -18.65 -1.94
C VAL A 9 -12.29 -18.55 -0.42
N TYR A 10 -11.44 -17.70 0.19
CA TYR A 10 -11.53 -17.47 1.60
C TYR A 10 -12.51 -16.33 1.90
N LYS A 11 -13.68 -16.70 2.45
CA LYS A 11 -14.62 -15.86 3.19
C LYS A 11 -14.90 -14.47 2.57
N ARG A 12 -15.85 -14.40 1.63
CA ARG A 12 -16.47 -13.17 1.08
C ARG A 12 -15.67 -12.46 -0.02
N GLN A 13 -14.67 -13.09 -0.62
CA GLN A 13 -13.93 -12.53 -1.73
C GLN A 13 -14.51 -13.02 -3.06
N GLN A 14 -14.67 -12.10 -4.02
CA GLN A 14 -15.19 -12.42 -5.35
C GLN A 14 -14.13 -12.12 -6.40
N ASN A 15 -14.04 -13.01 -7.39
CA ASN A 15 -13.13 -12.81 -8.53
C ASN A 15 -13.50 -11.53 -9.29
N GLY A 16 -12.51 -10.69 -9.55
CA GLY A 16 -12.68 -9.41 -10.23
C GLY A 16 -13.18 -8.27 -9.36
N ARG A 17 -13.41 -8.49 -8.05
CA ARG A 17 -13.81 -7.47 -7.10
C ARG A 17 -12.77 -7.20 -6.01
N GLU A 18 -12.50 -8.17 -5.13
CA GLU A 18 -11.45 -8.07 -4.11
C GLU A 18 -10.13 -8.62 -4.61
N TYR A 19 -10.20 -9.64 -5.46
CA TYR A 19 -9.04 -10.35 -6.02
C TYR A 19 -9.29 -10.78 -7.46
N PHE A 20 -8.21 -10.97 -8.20
CA PHE A 20 -8.20 -11.72 -9.45
C PHE A 20 -7.65 -13.12 -9.15
N PHE A 21 -8.53 -14.13 -9.13
CA PHE A 21 -8.07 -15.49 -8.89
C PHE A 21 -7.40 -16.06 -10.14
N LYS A 22 -6.18 -16.54 -9.95
CA LYS A 22 -5.32 -17.13 -10.97
C LYS A 22 -4.88 -18.51 -10.54
N SER A 23 -4.61 -19.41 -11.49
CA SER A 23 -3.91 -20.66 -11.19
C SER A 23 -2.46 -20.39 -10.81
N THR A 24 -1.81 -21.36 -10.19
CA THR A 24 -0.38 -21.24 -9.84
C THR A 24 0.46 -21.01 -11.08
N GLU A 25 0.18 -21.75 -12.17
CA GLU A 25 0.89 -21.66 -13.43
C GLU A 25 0.70 -20.30 -14.12
N GLU A 26 -0.54 -19.77 -14.10
CA GLU A 26 -0.81 -18.43 -14.60
C GLU A 26 -0.05 -17.38 -13.80
N PHE A 27 0.00 -17.52 -12.47
CA PHE A 27 0.68 -16.57 -11.62
C PHE A 27 2.20 -16.62 -11.80
N GLU A 28 2.79 -17.80 -11.91
CA GLU A 28 4.21 -17.97 -12.20
C GLU A 28 4.56 -17.36 -13.57
N SER A 29 3.70 -17.53 -14.58
CA SER A 29 3.85 -16.85 -15.86
C SER A 29 3.83 -15.32 -15.72
N MET A 30 2.96 -14.76 -14.86
CA MET A 30 2.94 -13.31 -14.58
C MET A 30 4.24 -12.84 -13.92
N ILE A 31 4.84 -13.66 -13.05
CA ILE A 31 6.15 -13.35 -12.46
C ILE A 31 7.23 -13.30 -13.55
N ASP A 32 7.30 -14.33 -14.37
CA ASP A 32 8.31 -14.46 -15.44
C ASP A 32 8.21 -13.32 -16.47
N ASN A 33 6.99 -12.88 -16.75
CA ASN A 33 6.72 -11.77 -17.67
C ASN A 33 6.82 -10.37 -17.01
N SER A 34 7.17 -10.29 -15.73
CA SER A 34 7.24 -9.00 -14.98
C SER A 34 5.92 -8.22 -14.99
N GLU A 35 4.78 -8.91 -14.97
CA GLU A 35 3.43 -8.33 -14.99
C GLU A 35 2.95 -7.89 -13.59
N LEU A 36 3.72 -8.19 -12.55
CA LEU A 36 3.41 -7.84 -11.17
C LEU A 36 4.31 -6.71 -10.66
N ILE A 37 3.73 -5.74 -9.95
CA ILE A 37 4.50 -4.69 -9.25
C ILE A 37 5.23 -5.29 -8.05
N GLU A 38 4.53 -6.15 -7.32
CA GLU A 38 5.06 -6.90 -6.19
C GLU A 38 4.36 -8.25 -6.10
N TYR A 39 5.02 -9.21 -5.51
CA TYR A 39 4.41 -10.49 -5.15
C TYR A 39 5.09 -11.11 -3.94
N ALA A 40 4.34 -11.96 -3.24
CA ALA A 40 4.84 -12.77 -2.14
C ALA A 40 4.19 -14.16 -2.17
N LYS A 41 4.88 -15.13 -1.62
CA LYS A 41 4.33 -16.47 -1.36
C LYS A 41 4.04 -16.60 0.12
N TYR A 42 2.78 -16.85 0.44
CA TYR A 42 2.37 -17.10 1.82
C TYR A 42 1.78 -18.50 1.94
N VAL A 43 2.44 -19.36 2.72
CA VAL A 43 2.14 -20.79 2.83
C VAL A 43 2.23 -21.48 1.46
N SER A 44 1.11 -21.83 0.85
CA SER A 44 1.01 -22.49 -0.47
C SER A 44 0.54 -21.56 -1.58
N ASN A 45 0.12 -20.33 -1.27
CA ASN A 45 -0.51 -19.42 -2.21
C ASN A 45 0.40 -18.23 -2.56
N TYR A 46 0.32 -17.79 -3.82
CA TYR A 46 0.91 -16.54 -4.27
C TYR A 46 -0.07 -15.39 -4.10
N TYR A 47 0.47 -14.23 -3.79
CA TYR A 47 -0.24 -12.95 -3.73
C TYR A 47 0.59 -11.91 -4.45
N GLY A 48 -0.04 -11.03 -5.22
CA GLY A 48 0.68 -10.00 -5.93
C GLY A 48 -0.24 -8.97 -6.55
N THR A 49 0.33 -7.87 -7.01
CA THR A 49 -0.39 -6.73 -7.56
C THR A 49 -0.12 -6.59 -9.05
N PRO A 50 -1.13 -6.76 -9.94
CA PRO A 50 -0.95 -6.61 -11.39
C PRO A 50 -0.57 -5.18 -11.74
N LYS A 51 0.54 -5.05 -12.47
CA LYS A 51 1.09 -3.76 -12.88
C LYS A 51 0.13 -3.00 -13.78
N ALA A 52 -0.34 -3.64 -14.84
CA ALA A 52 -1.23 -3.02 -15.82
C ALA A 52 -2.51 -2.46 -15.17
N TYR A 53 -3.07 -3.17 -14.19
CA TYR A 53 -4.26 -2.71 -13.50
C TYR A 53 -4.00 -1.44 -12.67
N VAL A 54 -2.88 -1.38 -11.96
CA VAL A 54 -2.51 -0.18 -11.19
C VAL A 54 -2.28 1.01 -12.12
N GLU A 55 -1.54 0.81 -13.20
CA GLU A 55 -1.25 1.85 -14.19
C GLU A 55 -2.53 2.39 -14.82
N GLU A 56 -3.47 1.51 -15.23
CA GLU A 56 -4.79 1.91 -15.74
C GLU A 56 -5.57 2.80 -14.75
N GLN A 57 -5.58 2.43 -13.44
CA GLN A 57 -6.29 3.22 -12.44
C GLN A 57 -5.61 4.59 -12.20
N LEU A 58 -4.28 4.65 -12.23
CA LEU A 58 -3.53 5.90 -12.10
C LEU A 58 -3.76 6.81 -13.33
N GLU A 59 -3.73 6.26 -14.55
CA GLU A 59 -4.05 7.00 -15.79
C GLU A 59 -5.47 7.54 -15.80
N ALA A 60 -6.41 6.79 -15.20
CA ALA A 60 -7.79 7.26 -14.97
C ALA A 60 -7.91 8.35 -13.88
N GLY A 61 -6.80 8.85 -13.33
CA GLY A 61 -6.76 9.89 -12.30
C GLY A 61 -7.21 9.43 -10.90
N LYS A 62 -7.26 8.13 -10.65
CA LYS A 62 -7.65 7.57 -9.36
C LYS A 62 -6.45 7.47 -8.42
N ASN A 63 -6.74 7.52 -7.11
CA ASN A 63 -5.74 7.14 -6.11
C ASN A 63 -5.78 5.64 -5.90
N VAL A 64 -4.62 5.00 -5.93
CA VAL A 64 -4.48 3.57 -5.69
C VAL A 64 -3.87 3.36 -4.31
N ILE A 65 -4.54 2.57 -3.48
CA ILE A 65 -4.04 2.18 -2.15
C ILE A 65 -3.66 0.70 -2.23
N LEU A 66 -2.42 0.40 -1.88
CA LEU A 66 -1.90 -0.96 -1.77
C LEU A 66 -1.68 -1.29 -0.30
N GLU A 67 -2.24 -2.41 0.15
CA GLU A 67 -1.97 -2.99 1.47
C GLU A 67 -1.06 -4.20 1.26
N ILE A 68 0.22 -3.99 1.50
CA ILE A 68 1.29 -4.95 1.19
C ILE A 68 2.30 -5.01 2.34
N GLU A 69 3.12 -6.06 2.33
CA GLU A 69 4.20 -6.20 3.29
C GLU A 69 5.35 -5.23 3.01
N ILE A 70 6.18 -4.98 4.03
CA ILE A 70 7.27 -4.01 3.97
C ILE A 70 8.20 -4.23 2.76
N GLN A 71 8.55 -5.47 2.46
CA GLN A 71 9.43 -5.77 1.32
C GLN A 71 8.80 -5.35 0.00
N GLY A 72 7.50 -5.60 -0.17
CA GLY A 72 6.73 -5.13 -1.34
C GLY A 72 6.67 -3.61 -1.41
N ALA A 73 6.41 -2.94 -0.28
CA ALA A 73 6.36 -1.48 -0.20
C ALA A 73 7.69 -0.83 -0.60
N LEU A 74 8.82 -1.36 -0.12
CA LEU A 74 10.13 -0.86 -0.48
C LEU A 74 10.47 -1.09 -1.97
N ASN A 75 10.01 -2.19 -2.56
CA ASN A 75 10.16 -2.43 -3.98
C ASN A 75 9.29 -1.46 -4.80
N ILE A 76 8.06 -1.18 -4.37
CA ILE A 76 7.22 -0.16 -4.99
C ILE A 76 7.88 1.21 -4.94
N LYS A 77 8.47 1.60 -3.81
CA LYS A 77 9.18 2.88 -3.69
C LYS A 77 10.34 3.02 -4.67
N LYS A 78 11.01 1.92 -5.02
CA LYS A 78 12.08 1.91 -6.03
C LYS A 78 11.53 2.11 -7.45
N MET A 79 10.40 1.49 -7.77
CA MET A 79 9.76 1.59 -9.10
C MET A 79 8.98 2.89 -9.28
N TYR A 80 8.36 3.36 -8.23
CA TYR A 80 7.55 4.58 -8.18
C TYR A 80 8.08 5.50 -7.06
N PRO A 81 9.13 6.30 -7.32
CA PRO A 81 9.75 7.14 -6.28
C PRO A 81 8.79 8.12 -5.60
N ASP A 82 7.71 8.51 -6.29
CA ASP A 82 6.68 9.40 -5.78
C ASP A 82 5.60 8.67 -4.93
N ALA A 83 5.63 7.34 -4.87
CA ALA A 83 4.74 6.59 -4.00
C ALA A 83 4.91 7.00 -2.54
N VAL A 84 3.79 7.18 -1.86
CA VAL A 84 3.76 7.55 -0.44
C VAL A 84 3.59 6.29 0.40
N LEU A 85 4.57 6.01 1.23
CA LEU A 85 4.58 4.86 2.12
C LEU A 85 4.07 5.27 3.51
N LEU A 86 3.00 4.60 3.97
CA LEU A 86 2.43 4.77 5.30
C LEU A 86 2.62 3.47 6.10
N PHE A 87 3.32 3.55 7.22
CA PHE A 87 3.44 2.41 8.13
C PHE A 87 2.36 2.50 9.19
N ILE A 88 1.49 1.50 9.25
CA ILE A 88 0.41 1.43 10.23
C ILE A 88 0.84 0.51 11.37
N MET A 89 0.89 1.02 12.58
CA MET A 89 1.34 0.28 13.74
C MET A 89 0.37 0.42 14.93
N PRO A 90 0.32 -0.55 15.84
CA PRO A 90 -0.43 -0.42 17.08
C PRO A 90 0.23 0.62 18.00
N PRO A 91 -0.48 1.12 19.03
CA PRO A 91 0.08 2.09 19.98
C PRO A 91 1.20 1.52 20.85
N SER A 92 1.24 0.19 21.02
CA SER A 92 2.32 -0.49 21.76
C SER A 92 2.46 -1.95 21.33
N ALA A 93 3.60 -2.56 21.67
CA ALA A 93 3.82 -3.99 21.46
C ALA A 93 2.86 -4.86 22.29
N GLU A 94 2.54 -4.43 23.51
CA GLU A 94 1.56 -5.09 24.39
C GLU A 94 0.16 -5.10 23.74
N GLU A 95 -0.26 -3.97 23.14
CA GLU A 95 -1.52 -3.89 22.44
C GLU A 95 -1.55 -4.78 21.18
N LEU A 96 -0.43 -4.90 20.47
CA LEU A 96 -0.31 -5.85 19.37
C LEU A 96 -0.52 -7.29 19.84
N GLU A 97 0.18 -7.70 20.91
CA GLU A 97 0.03 -9.02 21.49
C GLU A 97 -1.40 -9.27 21.95
N ARG A 98 -2.01 -8.33 22.67
CA ARG A 98 -3.41 -8.41 23.12
C ARG A 98 -4.38 -8.62 21.95
N ARG A 99 -4.17 -7.92 20.83
CA ARG A 99 -5.01 -8.06 19.63
C ARG A 99 -4.82 -9.41 18.95
N LEU A 100 -3.61 -9.94 18.91
CA LEU A 100 -3.34 -11.25 18.34
C LEU A 100 -3.99 -12.36 19.17
N VAL A 101 -3.81 -12.34 20.49
CA VAL A 101 -4.44 -13.28 21.43
C VAL A 101 -5.98 -13.18 21.36
N GLY A 102 -6.51 -11.96 21.34
CA GLY A 102 -7.96 -11.69 21.34
C GLY A 102 -8.70 -12.19 20.10
N ARG A 103 -8.01 -12.49 18.99
CA ARG A 103 -8.62 -13.12 17.81
C ARG A 103 -9.05 -14.56 18.06
N GLY A 104 -8.41 -15.27 19.00
CA GLY A 104 -8.78 -16.64 19.39
C GLY A 104 -8.66 -17.70 18.28
N THR A 105 -8.03 -17.37 17.16
CA THR A 105 -7.95 -18.23 15.97
C THR A 105 -6.56 -18.85 15.79
N GLU A 106 -5.59 -18.46 16.61
CA GLU A 106 -4.18 -18.84 16.46
C GLU A 106 -3.63 -19.45 17.75
N ASP A 107 -2.72 -20.39 17.60
CA ASP A 107 -1.98 -20.96 18.71
C ASP A 107 -0.84 -20.06 19.20
N GLU A 108 -0.29 -20.33 20.35
CA GLU A 108 0.78 -19.55 20.99
C GLU A 108 2.02 -19.46 20.09
N ALA A 109 2.38 -20.54 19.39
CA ALA A 109 3.54 -20.56 18.50
C ALA A 109 3.34 -19.59 17.31
N THR A 110 2.14 -19.55 16.75
CA THR A 110 1.78 -18.62 15.67
C THR A 110 1.80 -17.17 16.16
N ILE A 111 1.28 -16.89 17.35
CA ILE A 111 1.31 -15.53 17.95
C ILE A 111 2.75 -15.08 18.13
N LYS A 112 3.62 -15.94 18.69
CA LYS A 112 5.05 -15.63 18.87
C LYS A 112 5.76 -15.36 17.54
N ALA A 113 5.47 -16.16 16.50
CA ALA A 113 6.02 -15.95 15.16
C ALA A 113 5.58 -14.61 14.56
N ARG A 114 4.33 -14.20 14.78
CA ARG A 114 3.81 -12.89 14.32
C ARG A 114 4.43 -11.71 15.05
N LEU A 115 4.66 -11.82 16.37
CA LEU A 115 5.35 -10.79 17.14
C LEU A 115 6.81 -10.65 16.71
N GLN A 116 7.49 -11.77 16.46
CA GLN A 116 8.85 -11.75 15.92
C GLN A 116 8.88 -11.07 14.55
N ARG A 117 7.94 -11.40 13.66
CA ARG A 117 7.83 -10.76 12.35
C ARG A 117 7.59 -9.26 12.48
N ALA A 118 6.69 -8.83 13.36
CA ALA A 118 6.45 -7.40 13.61
C ALA A 118 7.73 -6.68 14.10
N SER A 119 8.53 -7.33 14.95
CA SER A 119 9.85 -6.82 15.38
C SER A 119 10.83 -6.69 14.21
N ASP A 120 10.83 -7.64 13.28
CA ASP A 120 11.71 -7.59 12.10
C ASP A 120 11.25 -6.53 11.09
N GLU A 121 9.95 -6.39 10.89
CA GLU A 121 9.38 -5.35 10.04
C GLU A 121 9.61 -3.94 10.61
N ALA A 122 9.59 -3.78 11.94
CA ALA A 122 9.86 -2.50 12.58
C ALA A 122 11.28 -1.94 12.28
N LYS A 123 12.25 -2.80 11.92
CA LYS A 123 13.61 -2.39 11.56
C LYS A 123 13.70 -1.60 10.24
N GLY A 124 12.66 -1.56 9.45
CA GLY A 124 12.63 -0.86 8.16
C GLY A 124 11.66 0.33 8.14
N VAL A 125 11.08 0.68 9.28
CA VAL A 125 10.05 1.74 9.38
C VAL A 125 10.60 3.12 9.00
N GLU A 126 11.86 3.39 9.21
CA GLU A 126 12.52 4.63 8.81
C GLU A 126 12.51 4.89 7.29
N ASN A 127 12.23 3.90 6.48
CA ASN A 127 12.09 4.04 5.04
C ASN A 127 10.69 4.48 4.60
N TYR A 128 9.75 4.60 5.53
CA TYR A 128 8.40 5.07 5.27
C TYR A 128 8.31 6.59 5.36
N ASN A 129 7.33 7.16 4.64
CA ASN A 129 7.10 8.59 4.65
C ASN A 129 6.32 9.04 5.90
N TYR A 130 5.42 8.18 6.37
CA TYR A 130 4.53 8.48 7.50
C TYR A 130 4.31 7.25 8.37
N ILE A 131 4.10 7.52 9.67
CA ILE A 131 3.66 6.53 10.64
C ILE A 131 2.23 6.89 11.06
N VAL A 132 1.35 5.89 11.06
CA VAL A 132 -0.04 6.03 11.52
C VAL A 132 -0.29 5.06 12.67
N ILE A 133 -0.71 5.59 13.81
CA ILE A 133 -1.05 4.78 14.97
C ILE A 133 -2.49 4.28 14.84
N ASN A 134 -2.66 2.98 14.77
CA ASN A 134 -3.96 2.33 14.75
C ASN A 134 -4.39 1.97 16.19
N ASP A 135 -4.84 2.96 16.93
CA ASP A 135 -5.51 2.76 18.21
C ASP A 135 -7.02 2.61 18.01
N LYS A 136 -7.66 3.63 17.49
CA LYS A 136 -9.05 3.61 17.03
C LYS A 136 -9.13 3.71 15.52
N VAL A 137 -10.03 2.94 14.93
CA VAL A 137 -10.16 2.86 13.47
C VAL A 137 -10.48 4.23 12.85
N ASP A 138 -11.41 4.97 13.45
CA ASP A 138 -11.82 6.27 12.93
C ASP A 138 -10.67 7.29 12.94
N ASP A 139 -9.92 7.36 14.04
CA ASP A 139 -8.76 8.24 14.16
C ASP A 139 -7.66 7.86 13.14
N CYS A 140 -7.47 6.56 12.92
CA CYS A 140 -6.53 6.04 11.92
C CYS A 140 -6.96 6.44 10.50
N VAL A 141 -8.24 6.33 10.18
CA VAL A 141 -8.81 6.73 8.88
C VAL A 141 -8.65 8.23 8.66
N GLU A 142 -8.94 9.06 9.66
CA GLU A 142 -8.76 10.51 9.59
C GLU A 142 -7.29 10.90 9.38
N ALA A 143 -6.36 10.24 10.07
CA ALA A 143 -4.94 10.47 9.89
C ALA A 143 -4.48 10.13 8.46
N ILE A 144 -4.88 8.98 7.93
CA ILE A 144 -4.57 8.58 6.55
C ILE A 144 -5.18 9.57 5.55
N HIS A 145 -6.43 9.96 5.73
CA HIS A 145 -7.10 10.93 4.85
C HIS A 145 -6.41 12.29 4.87
N SER A 146 -5.99 12.77 6.04
CA SER A 146 -5.23 14.01 6.20
C SER A 146 -3.89 13.95 5.46
N ILE A 147 -3.16 12.84 5.56
CA ILE A 147 -1.90 12.62 4.85
C ILE A 147 -2.14 12.67 3.34
N VAL A 148 -3.11 11.91 2.82
CA VAL A 148 -3.44 11.88 1.38
C VAL A 148 -3.77 13.29 0.86
N ASN A 149 -4.56 14.06 1.60
CA ASN A 149 -4.90 15.43 1.23
C ASN A 149 -3.70 16.37 1.27
N SER A 150 -2.78 16.18 2.21
CA SER A 150 -1.54 16.97 2.30
C SER A 150 -0.60 16.66 1.15
N GLU A 151 -0.45 15.37 0.80
CA GLU A 151 0.34 14.93 -0.34
C GLU A 151 -0.15 15.54 -1.66
N LYS A 152 -1.46 15.57 -1.89
CA LYS A 152 -2.07 16.20 -3.08
C LYS A 152 -1.77 17.70 -3.19
N ARG A 153 -1.50 18.39 -2.09
CA ARG A 153 -1.23 19.83 -2.05
C ARG A 153 0.24 20.17 -2.19
N LYS A 154 1.14 19.21 -2.21
CA LYS A 154 2.55 19.48 -2.47
C LYS A 154 2.74 20.18 -3.81
N ALA A 155 3.64 21.15 -3.86
CA ALA A 155 3.92 21.93 -5.08
C ALA A 155 4.29 21.02 -6.25
N VAL A 156 5.07 19.98 -6.02
CA VAL A 156 5.47 19.01 -7.05
C VAL A 156 4.26 18.33 -7.72
N ASN A 157 3.17 18.11 -6.99
CA ASN A 157 1.95 17.49 -7.49
C ASN A 157 0.98 18.53 -8.15
N ASN A 158 1.33 19.82 -8.14
CA ASN A 158 0.53 20.91 -8.66
C ASN A 158 1.27 21.75 -9.71
N MET A 159 2.28 21.17 -10.35
CA MET A 159 3.14 21.91 -11.29
C MET A 159 2.37 22.50 -12.50
N SER A 160 1.33 21.81 -12.98
CA SER A 160 0.49 22.36 -14.05
C SER A 160 -0.21 23.64 -13.63
N LEU A 161 -0.83 23.65 -12.44
CA LEU A 161 -1.47 24.85 -11.88
C LEU A 161 -0.44 25.98 -11.68
N ILE A 162 0.70 25.66 -11.09
CA ILE A 162 1.77 26.62 -10.84
C ILE A 162 2.27 27.25 -12.15
N ASN A 163 2.49 26.42 -13.18
CA ASN A 163 2.98 26.90 -14.46
C ASN A 163 1.93 27.76 -15.18
N ASN A 164 0.65 27.39 -15.15
CA ASN A 164 -0.42 28.20 -15.72
C ASN A 164 -0.48 29.59 -15.06
N ILE A 165 -0.45 29.67 -13.73
CA ILE A 165 -0.44 30.94 -13.00
C ILE A 165 0.81 31.77 -13.36
N LYS A 166 1.99 31.12 -13.47
CA LYS A 166 3.22 31.83 -13.89
C LYS A 166 3.10 32.43 -15.29
N GLU A 167 2.50 31.71 -16.24
CA GLU A 167 2.29 32.23 -17.58
C GLU A 167 1.29 33.40 -17.59
N GLU A 168 0.21 33.30 -16.83
CA GLU A 168 -0.75 34.41 -16.69
C GLU A 168 -0.09 35.67 -16.09
N LEU A 169 0.78 35.52 -15.10
CA LEU A 169 1.49 36.60 -14.43
C LEU A 169 2.48 37.36 -15.39
N LYS A 170 3.02 36.66 -16.39
CA LYS A 170 3.90 37.33 -17.42
C LYS A 170 3.24 38.47 -18.15
N ALA A 171 1.89 38.48 -18.25
CA ALA A 171 1.17 39.58 -18.86
C ALA A 171 1.28 40.90 -18.06
N TYR A 172 1.60 40.81 -16.79
CA TYR A 172 1.77 41.94 -15.87
C TYR A 172 3.22 42.42 -15.76
N GLU A 173 4.20 41.60 -16.19
CA GLU A 173 5.62 42.01 -16.22
C GLU A 173 5.97 42.95 -17.36
N LYS A 174 5.11 43.07 -18.40
CA LYS A 174 5.31 43.88 -19.59
C LYS A 174 4.72 45.28 -19.49
N GLY A 175 4.40 45.72 -18.30
CA GLY A 175 3.73 47.00 -18.01
C GLY A 175 4.67 48.07 -17.42
N GLU A 176 5.96 48.17 -17.86
CA GLU A 176 6.81 49.36 -17.70
C GLU A 176 7.26 49.91 -19.07
#